data_309115782948deb1dfb47af8d6589f56
#
_entry.id   309115782948deb1dfb47af8d6589f56
#
_cell.length_a   1.000
_cell.length_b   1.000
_cell.length_c   1.000
_cell.angle_alpha   90.00
_cell.angle_beta   90.00
_cell.angle_gamma   90.00
#
_symmetry.space_group_name_H-M   'P 1'
#
loop_
_entity.id
_entity.type
_entity.pdbx_description
1 polymer ?
#
loop_
_entity_poly.entity_id
_entity_poly.type
_entity_poly.pdbx_seq_one_letter_code
_entity_poly.pdbx_strand_id
1 'polypeptide(L)'
;PDPVPPTPEKPDPSLPNDFNQSTATIRQMTLTVEVNDEFNGQYDYQVWVYDVNPFYADDAEPLYGGVANGNKPYVRTMTLPQALETIYIMQIDPRKGKSVKTVLVDPSMKDLACDFKPASAVGTTTKSLLRSGEDNYNSGKAKLITAEEFFDRAMEGQGNVTLYEGMYKLAAGNDTYDASTLTLIGNVTLYVEGTLSVSILKGSSGATIVLEKSGRLNILEANGESQGDGAKLVVKSGAKFGEPDALSEPAYKLVDYDLENYGEVILSGYRAKDHAVALINYGTIKATNINMTGKNGSAGGSIENHCKISVEAGLSLYNVSMYLAESTLL
;
A
#
# COMPACT_ATOMS: atom_id res chain seq x y z
N PRO A 1 0.85 35.21 -62.32
CA PRO A 1 0.46 35.82 -61.06
C PRO A 1 0.09 34.70 -60.06
N ASP A 2 0.88 34.61 -58.99
CA ASP A 2 0.64 33.64 -57.93
C ASP A 2 -0.68 33.95 -57.22
N PRO A 3 -1.45 32.93 -56.82
CA PRO A 3 -2.70 33.13 -56.09
C PRO A 3 -2.42 33.78 -54.72
N VAL A 4 -3.10 34.89 -54.46
CA VAL A 4 -3.05 35.58 -53.17
C VAL A 4 -3.58 34.64 -52.11
N PRO A 5 -2.83 34.43 -51.00
CA PRO A 5 -3.34 33.58 -49.92
C PRO A 5 -4.61 34.16 -49.31
N PRO A 6 -5.61 33.34 -48.95
CA PRO A 6 -6.85 33.83 -48.37
C PRO A 6 -6.56 34.62 -47.09
N THR A 7 -7.20 35.78 -47.00
CA THR A 7 -7.17 36.59 -45.78
C THR A 7 -7.78 35.78 -44.65
N PRO A 8 -7.15 35.71 -43.44
CA PRO A 8 -7.74 35.00 -42.34
C PRO A 8 -9.10 35.61 -41.96
N GLU A 9 -10.13 34.78 -41.96
CA GLU A 9 -11.49 35.19 -41.58
C GLU A 9 -11.46 35.74 -40.14
N LYS A 10 -12.06 36.91 -39.98
CA LYS A 10 -12.25 37.51 -38.68
C LYS A 10 -13.20 36.62 -37.88
N PRO A 11 -12.91 36.29 -36.58
CA PRO A 11 -13.78 35.46 -35.79
C PRO A 11 -15.21 36.04 -35.74
N ASP A 12 -16.20 35.17 -35.95
CA ASP A 12 -17.61 35.53 -35.88
C ASP A 12 -17.98 36.00 -34.46
N PRO A 13 -18.38 37.26 -34.27
CA PRO A 13 -18.74 37.76 -32.95
C PRO A 13 -20.05 37.19 -32.37
N SER A 14 -20.74 36.33 -33.13
CA SER A 14 -21.99 35.68 -32.69
C SER A 14 -21.79 34.30 -32.06
N LEU A 15 -20.57 33.77 -32.00
CA LEU A 15 -20.29 32.55 -31.25
C LEU A 15 -20.46 32.83 -29.75
N PRO A 16 -21.17 31.97 -29.00
CA PRO A 16 -21.33 32.13 -27.57
C PRO A 16 -19.98 32.28 -26.90
N ASN A 17 -19.89 33.21 -25.96
CA ASN A 17 -18.67 33.50 -25.18
C ASN A 17 -18.23 32.34 -24.25
N ASP A 18 -18.78 31.16 -24.39
CA ASP A 18 -18.46 29.96 -23.63
C ASP A 18 -17.02 29.46 -23.89
N PHE A 19 -16.40 29.92 -24.99
CA PHE A 19 -14.96 29.70 -25.26
C PHE A 19 -14.04 30.68 -24.52
N ASN A 20 -14.59 31.68 -23.84
CA ASN A 20 -13.82 32.62 -22.99
C ASN A 20 -13.80 32.22 -21.52
N GLN A 21 -14.20 31.01 -21.16
CA GLN A 21 -13.69 30.43 -19.93
C GLN A 21 -12.18 30.30 -20.12
N SER A 22 -11.44 31.12 -19.41
CA SER A 22 -10.02 30.95 -19.17
C SER A 22 -9.84 29.58 -18.54
N THR A 23 -9.86 28.54 -19.36
CA THR A 23 -9.33 27.24 -19.00
C THR A 23 -7.85 27.46 -18.91
N ALA A 24 -7.38 27.94 -17.75
CA ALA A 24 -5.99 27.84 -17.43
C ALA A 24 -5.64 26.35 -17.49
N THR A 25 -5.16 25.90 -18.66
CA THR A 25 -4.79 24.51 -18.91
C THR A 25 -3.54 24.13 -18.14
N ILE A 26 -2.91 25.12 -17.48
CA ILE A 26 -1.68 24.97 -16.71
C ILE A 26 -1.81 25.68 -15.38
N ARG A 27 -1.11 25.20 -14.37
CA ARG A 27 -0.95 25.82 -13.04
C ARG A 27 0.52 25.88 -12.68
N GLN A 28 0.84 26.85 -11.81
CA GLN A 28 2.18 26.94 -11.21
C GLN A 28 2.12 26.52 -9.75
N MET A 29 3.13 25.77 -9.33
CA MET A 29 3.31 25.35 -7.94
C MET A 29 4.79 25.22 -7.61
N THR A 30 5.14 25.40 -6.34
CA THR A 30 6.51 25.22 -5.85
C THR A 30 6.63 23.84 -5.21
N LEU A 31 7.53 23.00 -5.75
CA LEU A 31 7.89 21.72 -5.16
C LEU A 31 9.14 21.88 -4.30
N THR A 32 9.08 21.38 -3.08
CA THR A 32 10.23 21.20 -2.18
C THR A 32 10.43 19.71 -1.92
N VAL A 33 11.64 19.18 -2.21
CA VAL A 33 11.98 17.77 -1.94
C VAL A 33 13.13 17.70 -0.96
N GLU A 34 12.88 17.03 0.16
CA GLU A 34 13.90 16.67 1.13
C GLU A 34 14.33 15.21 0.91
N VAL A 35 15.64 15.00 0.70
CA VAL A 35 16.19 13.68 0.42
C VAL A 35 16.54 12.94 1.72
N ASN A 36 16.49 11.61 1.69
CA ASN A 36 16.93 10.77 2.81
C ASN A 36 18.44 10.70 2.86
N ASP A 37 19.06 11.76 3.39
CA ASP A 37 20.50 11.86 3.53
C ASP A 37 20.97 11.37 4.91
N GLU A 38 21.66 10.23 4.91
CA GLU A 38 22.26 9.62 6.11
C GLU A 38 23.71 10.14 6.36
N PHE A 39 24.20 11.10 5.56
CA PHE A 39 25.61 11.49 5.51
C PHE A 39 25.85 12.99 5.69
N ASN A 40 24.89 13.67 6.31
CA ASN A 40 25.02 15.09 6.69
C ASN A 40 25.42 16.02 5.51
N GLY A 41 24.86 15.82 4.35
CA GLY A 41 25.11 16.65 3.16
C GLY A 41 26.39 16.32 2.40
N GLN A 42 27.06 15.19 2.71
CA GLN A 42 28.30 14.78 2.06
C GLN A 42 28.08 14.33 0.60
N TYR A 43 26.88 13.89 0.25
CA TYR A 43 26.56 13.39 -1.09
C TYR A 43 25.38 14.11 -1.67
N ASP A 44 25.44 14.33 -2.98
CA ASP A 44 24.34 14.87 -3.75
C ASP A 44 23.46 13.73 -4.30
N TYR A 45 22.18 13.92 -4.16
CA TYR A 45 21.13 13.04 -4.65
C TYR A 45 20.51 13.67 -5.88
N GLN A 46 20.30 12.91 -6.94
CA GLN A 46 19.50 13.40 -8.06
C GLN A 46 18.02 13.31 -7.70
N VAL A 47 17.26 14.34 -8.07
CA VAL A 47 15.81 14.40 -7.90
C VAL A 47 15.20 14.61 -9.27
N TRP A 48 14.26 13.73 -9.64
CA TRP A 48 13.54 13.79 -10.90
C TRP A 48 12.03 13.76 -10.65
N VAL A 49 11.26 14.51 -11.44
CA VAL A 49 9.80 14.59 -11.35
C VAL A 49 9.21 14.11 -12.67
N TYR A 50 8.24 13.22 -12.61
CA TYR A 50 7.58 12.60 -13.75
C TYR A 50 6.05 12.73 -13.61
N ASP A 51 5.34 12.68 -14.72
CA ASP A 51 3.88 12.55 -14.81
C ASP A 51 3.43 11.08 -14.88
N VAL A 52 4.34 10.17 -15.21
CA VAL A 52 4.13 8.71 -15.21
C VAL A 52 5.13 8.04 -14.28
N ASN A 53 4.79 6.86 -13.76
CA ASN A 53 5.71 6.16 -12.86
C ASN A 53 6.93 5.61 -13.63
N PRO A 54 8.16 6.12 -13.37
CA PRO A 54 9.35 5.75 -14.12
C PRO A 54 9.85 4.31 -13.86
N PHE A 55 9.23 3.57 -12.94
CA PHE A 55 9.52 2.15 -12.77
C PHE A 55 8.69 1.24 -13.67
N TYR A 56 7.62 1.78 -14.28
CA TYR A 56 6.69 1.01 -15.11
C TYR A 56 6.61 1.49 -16.55
N ALA A 57 7.19 2.65 -16.86
CA ALA A 57 7.26 3.20 -18.20
C ALA A 57 8.73 3.30 -18.60
N ASP A 58 9.17 2.45 -19.52
CA ASP A 58 10.56 2.39 -20.00
C ASP A 58 10.97 3.67 -20.75
N ASP A 59 9.99 4.42 -21.25
CA ASP A 59 10.12 5.67 -22.01
C ASP A 59 9.76 6.92 -21.18
N ALA A 60 9.62 6.79 -19.85
CA ALA A 60 9.29 7.93 -18.99
C ALA A 60 10.36 9.02 -19.07
N GLU A 61 9.98 10.19 -19.55
CA GLU A 61 10.84 11.36 -19.55
C GLU A 61 10.55 12.25 -18.33
N PRO A 62 11.59 12.74 -17.63
CA PRO A 62 11.38 13.61 -16.49
C PRO A 62 10.89 14.99 -16.91
N LEU A 63 9.83 15.48 -16.29
CA LEU A 63 9.34 16.84 -16.46
C LEU A 63 10.31 17.87 -15.88
N TYR A 64 10.89 17.56 -14.72
CA TYR A 64 11.85 18.40 -14.01
C TYR A 64 12.92 17.53 -13.35
N GLY A 65 14.08 18.13 -13.13
CA GLY A 65 15.18 17.47 -12.43
C GLY A 65 16.14 18.44 -11.77
N GLY A 66 16.91 17.92 -10.83
CA GLY A 66 17.91 18.67 -10.11
C GLY A 66 18.65 17.84 -9.08
N VAL A 67 19.27 18.53 -8.14
CA VAL A 67 20.11 17.93 -7.12
C VAL A 67 19.70 18.45 -5.75
N ALA A 68 19.71 17.58 -4.73
CA ALA A 68 19.50 17.90 -3.33
C ALA A 68 20.50 17.15 -2.44
N ASN A 69 20.69 17.63 -1.22
CA ASN A 69 21.38 16.90 -0.17
C ASN A 69 20.76 17.21 1.20
N GLY A 70 21.25 16.60 2.27
CA GLY A 70 20.66 16.77 3.60
C GLY A 70 20.65 18.20 4.15
N ASN A 71 21.49 19.08 3.60
CA ASN A 71 21.59 20.48 4.00
C ASN A 71 20.86 21.43 3.01
N LYS A 72 20.55 20.94 1.81
CA LYS A 72 19.94 21.73 0.75
C LYS A 72 18.86 20.94 0.02
N PRO A 73 17.58 21.20 0.32
CA PRO A 73 16.47 20.55 -0.39
C PRO A 73 16.45 20.98 -1.88
N TYR A 74 15.88 20.14 -2.72
CA TYR A 74 15.53 20.53 -4.08
C TYR A 74 14.26 21.40 -4.02
N VAL A 75 14.34 22.62 -4.51
CA VAL A 75 13.20 23.54 -4.58
C VAL A 75 13.02 23.99 -6.04
N ARG A 76 11.83 23.78 -6.59
CA ARG A 76 11.52 24.14 -7.97
C ARG A 76 10.09 24.63 -8.12
N THR A 77 9.94 25.80 -8.76
CA THR A 77 8.63 26.21 -9.29
C THR A 77 8.37 25.44 -10.57
N MET A 78 7.28 24.72 -10.62
CA MET A 78 6.86 23.87 -11.74
C MET A 78 5.62 24.47 -12.39
N THR A 79 5.52 24.27 -13.71
CA THR A 79 4.29 24.52 -14.48
C THR A 79 3.74 23.16 -14.89
N LEU A 80 2.56 22.82 -14.42
CA LEU A 80 1.95 21.50 -14.63
C LEU A 80 0.59 21.67 -15.34
N PRO A 81 0.14 20.69 -16.12
CA PRO A 81 -1.22 20.64 -16.63
C PRO A 81 -2.24 20.70 -15.46
N GLN A 82 -3.33 21.44 -15.67
CA GLN A 82 -4.39 21.55 -14.65
C GLN A 82 -5.05 20.19 -14.32
N ALA A 83 -5.12 19.32 -15.33
CA ALA A 83 -5.70 17.99 -15.21
C ALA A 83 -4.76 16.96 -14.59
N LEU A 84 -3.49 17.29 -14.33
CA LEU A 84 -2.54 16.37 -13.74
C LEU A 84 -2.80 16.26 -12.23
N GLU A 85 -3.30 15.12 -11.78
CA GLU A 85 -3.65 14.87 -10.37
C GLU A 85 -2.55 14.16 -9.60
N THR A 86 -1.57 13.58 -10.31
CA THR A 86 -0.52 12.78 -9.70
C THR A 86 0.83 13.07 -10.36
N ILE A 87 1.87 13.22 -9.55
CA ILE A 87 3.25 13.23 -10.00
C ILE A 87 4.07 12.19 -9.26
N TYR A 88 5.14 11.76 -9.89
CA TYR A 88 6.08 10.79 -9.35
C TYR A 88 7.42 11.48 -9.14
N ILE A 89 7.89 11.49 -7.89
CA ILE A 89 9.16 12.11 -7.52
C ILE A 89 10.15 10.99 -7.24
N MET A 90 11.22 10.94 -8.02
CA MET A 90 12.29 9.96 -7.89
C MET A 90 13.50 10.59 -7.25
N GLN A 91 14.00 9.97 -6.18
CA GLN A 91 15.30 10.22 -5.60
C GLN A 91 16.27 9.14 -6.07
N ILE A 92 17.46 9.53 -6.51
CA ILE A 92 18.56 8.61 -6.80
C ILE A 92 19.66 8.82 -5.77
N ASP A 93 19.79 7.87 -4.87
CA ASP A 93 20.93 7.77 -3.95
C ASP A 93 22.10 7.15 -4.72
N PRO A 94 23.27 7.82 -4.80
CA PRO A 94 24.42 7.30 -5.55
C PRO A 94 24.94 5.95 -5.05
N ARG A 95 24.48 5.46 -3.88
CA ARG A 95 24.92 4.21 -3.27
C ARG A 95 23.83 3.17 -3.06
N LYS A 96 22.59 3.61 -2.85
CA LYS A 96 21.45 2.74 -2.56
C LYS A 96 20.48 2.56 -3.74
N GLY A 97 20.66 3.36 -4.81
CA GLY A 97 19.83 3.29 -6.00
C GLY A 97 18.63 4.22 -5.98
N LYS A 98 17.59 3.84 -6.71
CA LYS A 98 16.42 4.68 -6.99
C LYS A 98 15.29 4.39 -6.01
N SER A 99 14.62 5.45 -5.56
CA SER A 99 13.34 5.38 -4.85
C SER A 99 12.36 6.38 -5.42
N VAL A 100 11.08 6.02 -5.52
CA VAL A 100 10.03 6.87 -6.07
C VAL A 100 8.94 7.06 -5.04
N LYS A 101 8.45 8.29 -4.94
CA LYS A 101 7.22 8.63 -4.21
C LYS A 101 6.17 9.13 -5.19
N THR A 102 4.97 8.63 -5.03
CA THR A 102 3.77 9.14 -5.70
C THR A 102 3.18 10.26 -4.88
N VAL A 103 2.88 11.38 -5.49
CA VAL A 103 2.35 12.56 -4.81
C VAL A 103 1.11 13.05 -5.54
N LEU A 104 0.00 13.13 -4.82
CA LEU A 104 -1.25 13.71 -5.33
C LEU A 104 -1.10 15.24 -5.39
N VAL A 105 -1.60 15.81 -6.46
CA VAL A 105 -1.50 17.24 -6.75
C VAL A 105 -2.90 17.81 -6.91
N ASP A 106 -3.42 18.41 -5.83
CA ASP A 106 -4.70 19.11 -5.88
C ASP A 106 -4.57 20.40 -6.72
N PRO A 107 -5.53 20.73 -7.59
CA PRO A 107 -5.53 21.95 -8.39
C PRO A 107 -5.41 23.27 -7.59
N SER A 108 -5.80 23.27 -6.33
CA SER A 108 -5.72 24.43 -5.45
C SER A 108 -4.37 24.61 -4.75
N MET A 109 -3.49 23.57 -4.79
CA MET A 109 -2.18 23.63 -4.15
C MET A 109 -1.23 24.58 -4.87
N LYS A 110 -0.59 25.46 -4.09
CA LYS A 110 0.50 26.34 -4.56
C LYS A 110 1.87 25.82 -4.19
N ASP A 111 1.96 25.09 -3.08
CA ASP A 111 3.18 24.52 -2.54
C ASP A 111 3.00 23.03 -2.28
N LEU A 112 4.00 22.27 -2.66
CA LEU A 112 4.04 20.81 -2.51
C LEU A 112 5.36 20.43 -1.83
N ALA A 113 5.29 19.68 -0.75
CA ALA A 113 6.45 19.14 -0.06
C ALA A 113 6.52 17.61 -0.24
N CYS A 114 7.70 17.09 -0.54
CA CYS A 114 7.98 15.67 -0.59
C CYS A 114 9.22 15.39 0.25
N ASP A 115 9.08 14.56 1.27
CA ASP A 115 10.17 14.19 2.17
C ASP A 115 10.51 12.72 2.01
N PHE A 116 11.76 12.41 1.64
CA PHE A 116 12.29 11.05 1.54
C PHE A 116 12.93 10.57 2.86
N LYS A 117 13.09 11.44 3.84
CA LYS A 117 13.58 11.05 5.17
C LYS A 117 12.61 10.07 5.82
N PRO A 118 13.10 9.04 6.55
CA PRO A 118 12.22 8.28 7.42
C PRO A 118 11.62 9.23 8.44
N ALA A 119 10.32 9.12 8.68
CA ALA A 119 9.60 9.97 9.62
C ALA A 119 10.26 9.90 10.99
N SER A 120 10.99 10.96 11.38
CA SER A 120 11.43 11.14 12.77
C SER A 120 10.19 11.46 13.60
N ALA A 121 10.02 10.72 14.69
CA ALA A 121 8.88 10.86 15.56
C ALA A 121 8.89 12.19 16.33
N VAL A 122 8.59 13.31 15.67
CA VAL A 122 8.04 14.55 16.28
C VAL A 122 7.41 15.42 15.19
N GLY A 123 6.11 15.56 15.28
CA GLY A 123 5.17 16.52 14.77
C GLY A 123 5.56 17.55 13.71
N THR A 124 5.17 17.30 12.49
CA THR A 124 4.40 18.26 11.67
C THR A 124 3.80 17.52 10.49
N THR A 125 2.50 17.66 10.35
CA THR A 125 1.66 16.92 9.40
C THR A 125 1.85 17.46 7.99
N THR A 126 2.62 16.76 7.17
CA THR A 126 2.39 16.78 5.74
C THR A 126 1.98 15.35 5.35
N LYS A 127 0.70 15.17 5.06
CA LYS A 127 0.12 13.88 4.69
C LYS A 127 0.75 13.41 3.38
N SER A 128 1.75 12.54 3.49
CA SER A 128 2.06 11.58 2.44
C SER A 128 0.92 10.56 2.45
N LEU A 129 -0.05 10.72 1.56
CA LEU A 129 -1.29 9.93 1.52
C LEU A 129 -1.07 8.45 1.14
N LEU A 130 0.17 8.01 0.87
CA LEU A 130 0.44 6.66 0.36
C LEU A 130 1.16 5.71 1.33
N ARG A 131 1.51 6.16 2.56
CA ARG A 131 2.05 5.28 3.62
C ARG A 131 1.51 5.58 5.02
N SER A 132 0.51 6.44 5.14
CA SER A 132 -0.03 6.85 6.44
C SER A 132 -0.73 5.72 7.22
N GLY A 133 -1.11 4.63 6.54
CA GLY A 133 -1.69 3.47 7.19
C GLY A 133 -0.64 2.60 7.90
N GLU A 134 0.53 2.41 7.29
CA GLU A 134 1.60 1.55 7.83
C GLU A 134 2.16 2.07 9.16
N ASP A 135 2.26 3.41 9.31
CA ASP A 135 2.77 4.06 10.54
C ASP A 135 1.78 4.05 11.70
N ASN A 136 0.51 3.75 11.46
CA ASN A 136 -0.51 3.63 12.51
C ASN A 136 -0.29 2.39 13.41
N TYR A 137 0.54 1.46 12.97
CA TYR A 137 0.83 0.22 13.67
C TYR A 137 2.23 0.27 14.28
N ASN A 138 2.32 0.50 15.59
CA ASN A 138 3.59 0.61 16.32
C ASN A 138 3.70 -0.46 17.40
N SER A 139 4.67 -1.35 17.26
CA SER A 139 4.95 -2.46 18.19
C SER A 139 5.65 -2.06 19.49
N GLY A 140 6.04 -0.79 19.64
CA GLY A 140 6.91 -0.34 20.75
C GLY A 140 6.33 -0.52 22.17
N LYS A 141 5.00 -0.69 22.30
CA LYS A 141 4.33 -0.95 23.60
C LYS A 141 3.80 -2.37 23.71
N ALA A 142 4.03 -3.23 22.73
CA ALA A 142 3.51 -4.58 22.71
C ALA A 142 4.29 -5.47 23.68
N LYS A 143 3.56 -6.34 24.40
CA LYS A 143 4.14 -7.38 25.26
C LYS A 143 4.85 -8.39 24.37
N LEU A 144 6.15 -8.59 24.59
CA LEU A 144 6.91 -9.63 23.91
C LEU A 144 6.42 -11.01 24.37
N ILE A 145 6.17 -11.90 23.44
CA ILE A 145 6.02 -13.34 23.63
C ILE A 145 7.26 -13.99 23.01
N THR A 146 8.05 -14.70 23.82
CA THR A 146 9.20 -15.46 23.33
C THR A 146 8.73 -16.70 22.59
N ALA A 147 9.61 -17.30 21.77
CA ALA A 147 9.29 -18.55 21.09
C ALA A 147 9.00 -19.69 22.09
N GLU A 148 9.74 -19.74 23.21
CA GLU A 148 9.49 -20.67 24.30
C GLU A 148 8.11 -20.44 24.96
N GLU A 149 7.76 -19.21 25.34
CA GLU A 149 6.44 -18.87 25.89
C GLU A 149 5.30 -19.23 24.90
N PHE A 150 5.51 -19.00 23.62
CA PHE A 150 4.52 -19.33 22.60
C PHE A 150 4.37 -20.84 22.44
N PHE A 151 5.49 -21.57 22.44
CA PHE A 151 5.49 -23.03 22.39
C PHE A 151 4.81 -23.64 23.63
N ASP A 152 5.10 -23.15 24.84
CA ASP A 152 4.47 -23.62 26.07
C ASP A 152 2.95 -23.41 26.02
N ARG A 153 2.48 -22.26 25.57
CA ARG A 153 1.05 -22.00 25.35
C ARG A 153 0.43 -22.96 24.34
N ALA A 154 1.14 -23.29 23.27
CA ALA A 154 0.68 -24.26 22.28
C ALA A 154 0.60 -25.67 22.88
N MET A 155 1.60 -26.06 23.69
CA MET A 155 1.60 -27.37 24.34
C MET A 155 0.47 -27.48 25.37
N GLU A 156 0.28 -26.49 26.23
CA GLU A 156 -0.82 -26.43 27.20
C GLU A 156 -2.20 -26.44 26.52
N GLY A 157 -2.30 -25.74 25.36
CA GLY A 157 -3.51 -25.65 24.56
C GLY A 157 -3.73 -26.82 23.60
N GLN A 158 -2.92 -27.87 23.65
CA GLN A 158 -2.98 -29.01 22.70
C GLN A 158 -2.86 -28.54 21.23
N GLY A 159 -1.91 -27.67 20.96
CA GLY A 159 -1.68 -27.04 19.66
C GLY A 159 -2.44 -25.74 19.45
N ASN A 160 -3.29 -25.31 20.38
CA ASN A 160 -4.05 -24.08 20.25
C ASN A 160 -3.46 -22.97 21.10
N VAL A 161 -3.28 -21.79 20.51
CA VAL A 161 -2.88 -20.56 21.20
C VAL A 161 -4.03 -19.57 21.13
N THR A 162 -4.45 -19.05 22.28
CA THR A 162 -5.47 -17.99 22.34
C THR A 162 -4.88 -16.75 22.99
N LEU A 163 -5.02 -15.62 22.29
CA LEU A 163 -4.65 -14.29 22.80
C LEU A 163 -5.92 -13.48 23.03
N TYR A 164 -5.99 -12.88 24.19
CA TYR A 164 -7.07 -12.00 24.61
C TYR A 164 -6.60 -10.55 24.54
N GLU A 165 -7.52 -9.61 24.72
CA GLU A 165 -7.29 -8.17 24.65
C GLU A 165 -5.87 -7.72 25.03
N GLY A 166 -5.25 -6.96 24.15
CA GLY A 166 -3.91 -6.43 24.37
C GLY A 166 -3.05 -6.35 23.11
N MET A 167 -1.86 -5.86 23.30
CA MET A 167 -0.85 -5.75 22.25
C MET A 167 0.27 -6.74 22.52
N TYR A 168 0.54 -7.61 21.56
CA TYR A 168 1.54 -8.66 21.65
C TYR A 168 2.52 -8.56 20.50
N LYS A 169 3.73 -9.09 20.71
CA LYS A 169 4.80 -9.08 19.72
C LYS A 169 5.53 -10.41 19.70
N LEU A 170 5.68 -10.98 18.51
CA LEU A 170 6.54 -12.11 18.23
C LEU A 170 7.85 -11.58 17.62
N ALA A 171 8.96 -11.78 18.32
CA ALA A 171 10.23 -11.17 17.96
C ALA A 171 10.78 -11.69 16.62
N ALA A 172 11.60 -10.87 15.97
CA ALA A 172 12.44 -11.30 14.87
C ALA A 172 13.51 -12.29 15.37
N GLY A 173 13.87 -13.24 14.49
CA GLY A 173 14.89 -14.24 14.79
C GLY A 173 14.78 -15.43 13.85
N ASN A 174 15.53 -16.47 14.15
CA ASN A 174 15.46 -17.75 13.43
C ASN A 174 14.38 -18.66 14.00
N ASP A 175 13.71 -18.25 15.09
CA ASP A 175 12.68 -19.03 15.72
C ASP A 175 11.37 -18.92 14.94
N THR A 176 10.67 -20.06 14.81
CA THR A 176 9.35 -20.13 14.25
C THR A 176 8.33 -20.27 15.38
N TYR A 177 7.26 -19.50 15.30
CA TYR A 177 6.14 -19.56 16.23
C TYR A 177 5.07 -20.46 15.61
N ASP A 178 5.01 -21.71 16.09
CA ASP A 178 4.14 -22.74 15.52
C ASP A 178 2.92 -23.02 16.39
N ALA A 179 1.74 -23.07 15.77
CA ALA A 179 0.51 -23.52 16.44
C ALA A 179 -0.42 -24.22 15.44
N SER A 180 -1.24 -25.16 15.92
CA SER A 180 -2.32 -25.71 15.10
C SER A 180 -3.39 -24.65 14.86
N THR A 181 -3.83 -23.97 15.92
CA THR A 181 -4.78 -22.87 15.80
C THR A 181 -4.30 -21.67 16.60
N LEU A 182 -4.26 -20.51 15.98
CA LEU A 182 -4.13 -19.23 16.68
C LEU A 182 -5.48 -18.52 16.68
N THR A 183 -5.99 -18.20 17.87
CA THR A 183 -7.25 -17.49 18.05
C THR A 183 -6.99 -16.14 18.73
N LEU A 184 -7.49 -15.06 18.13
CA LEU A 184 -7.42 -13.70 18.65
C LEU A 184 -8.82 -13.25 19.06
N ILE A 185 -9.03 -12.93 20.34
CA ILE A 185 -10.34 -12.60 20.89
C ILE A 185 -10.36 -11.17 21.42
N GLY A 186 -11.30 -10.38 20.93
CA GLY A 186 -11.46 -8.97 21.31
C GLY A 186 -10.46 -8.06 20.62
N ASN A 187 -10.13 -6.94 21.26
CA ASN A 187 -9.20 -5.93 20.70
C ASN A 187 -7.74 -6.38 20.89
N VAL A 188 -7.34 -7.40 20.16
CA VAL A 188 -5.96 -7.91 20.13
C VAL A 188 -5.19 -7.28 18.98
N THR A 189 -3.99 -6.76 19.24
CA THR A 189 -3.04 -6.44 18.17
C THR A 189 -1.81 -7.32 18.30
N LEU A 190 -1.57 -8.17 17.31
CA LEU A 190 -0.42 -9.07 17.26
C LEU A 190 0.57 -8.59 16.20
N TYR A 191 1.74 -8.16 16.64
CA TYR A 191 2.86 -7.82 15.78
C TYR A 191 3.75 -9.04 15.55
N VAL A 192 4.02 -9.36 14.29
CA VAL A 192 4.85 -10.50 13.88
C VAL A 192 6.11 -9.95 13.20
N GLU A 193 7.25 -10.02 13.87
CA GLU A 193 8.56 -9.66 13.34
C GLU A 193 9.33 -10.89 12.85
N GLY A 194 9.02 -12.08 13.38
CA GLY A 194 9.58 -13.37 13.01
C GLY A 194 8.68 -14.15 12.04
N THR A 195 8.77 -15.47 12.09
CA THR A 195 7.95 -16.38 11.30
C THR A 195 6.85 -16.98 12.18
N LEU A 196 5.60 -16.74 11.83
CA LEU A 196 4.42 -17.36 12.45
C LEU A 196 3.86 -18.39 11.47
N SER A 197 3.79 -19.65 11.90
CA SER A 197 3.20 -20.74 11.14
C SER A 197 2.01 -21.32 11.90
N VAL A 198 0.86 -21.33 11.28
CA VAL A 198 -0.37 -21.85 11.88
C VAL A 198 -1.14 -22.71 10.87
N SER A 199 -1.85 -23.73 11.34
CA SER A 199 -2.78 -24.43 10.48
C SER A 199 -4.04 -23.61 10.26
N ILE A 200 -4.58 -23.00 11.32
CA ILE A 200 -5.79 -22.18 11.26
C ILE A 200 -5.58 -20.87 12.03
N LEU A 201 -5.92 -19.78 11.40
CA LEU A 201 -5.94 -18.45 12.01
C LEU A 201 -7.38 -17.99 12.21
N LYS A 202 -7.75 -17.63 13.45
CA LYS A 202 -9.06 -17.09 13.80
C LYS A 202 -8.94 -15.73 14.44
N GLY A 203 -9.68 -14.77 13.95
CA GLY A 203 -9.76 -13.43 14.53
C GLY A 203 -11.19 -13.04 14.78
N SER A 204 -11.45 -12.38 15.90
CA SER A 204 -12.72 -11.71 16.15
C SER A 204 -12.68 -10.27 15.66
N SER A 205 -13.85 -9.64 15.56
CA SER A 205 -13.96 -8.21 15.30
C SER A 205 -13.11 -7.41 16.31
N GLY A 206 -12.31 -6.48 15.80
CA GLY A 206 -11.34 -5.70 16.59
C GLY A 206 -9.94 -6.31 16.67
N ALA A 207 -9.75 -7.58 16.32
CA ALA A 207 -8.43 -8.18 16.25
C ALA A 207 -7.65 -7.66 15.02
N THR A 208 -6.36 -7.40 15.22
CA THR A 208 -5.46 -6.94 14.16
C THR A 208 -4.16 -7.75 14.21
N ILE A 209 -3.74 -8.27 13.07
CA ILE A 209 -2.44 -8.91 12.92
C ILE A 209 -1.60 -8.00 12.03
N VAL A 210 -0.40 -7.67 12.46
CA VAL A 210 0.53 -6.80 11.74
C VAL A 210 1.80 -7.58 11.46
N LEU A 211 2.04 -7.90 10.19
CA LEU A 211 3.33 -8.44 9.76
C LEU A 211 4.31 -7.28 9.59
N GLU A 212 5.31 -7.24 10.45
CA GLU A 212 6.39 -6.24 10.42
C GLU A 212 7.34 -6.53 9.24
N LYS A 213 8.25 -5.62 8.94
CA LYS A 213 9.11 -5.64 7.74
C LYS A 213 9.79 -7.00 7.45
N SER A 214 10.20 -7.74 8.48
CA SER A 214 10.78 -9.09 8.36
C SER A 214 9.77 -10.20 8.63
N GLY A 215 8.54 -9.84 9.02
CA GLY A 215 7.51 -10.76 9.44
C GLY A 215 7.02 -11.66 8.30
N ARG A 216 6.78 -12.92 8.63
CA ARG A 216 6.21 -13.92 7.75
C ARG A 216 5.03 -14.59 8.41
N LEU A 217 3.99 -14.86 7.64
CA LEU A 217 2.84 -15.64 8.07
C LEU A 217 2.63 -16.78 7.08
N ASN A 218 2.66 -18.00 7.61
CA ASN A 218 2.37 -19.22 6.88
C ASN A 218 1.11 -19.88 7.45
N ILE A 219 0.20 -20.31 6.57
CA ILE A 219 -0.99 -21.09 6.93
C ILE A 219 -0.84 -22.46 6.31
N LEU A 220 -0.77 -23.52 7.14
CA LEU A 220 -0.29 -24.83 6.74
C LEU A 220 -1.40 -25.86 6.48
N GLU A 221 -2.66 -25.61 6.88
CA GLU A 221 -3.71 -26.60 6.74
C GLU A 221 -4.48 -26.48 5.42
N ALA A 222 -4.48 -27.55 4.64
CA ALA A 222 -5.09 -27.61 3.32
C ALA A 222 -6.63 -27.43 3.32
N ASN A 223 -7.32 -27.79 4.41
CA ASN A 223 -8.78 -27.78 4.49
C ASN A 223 -9.33 -26.76 5.50
N GLY A 224 -8.46 -26.00 6.18
CA GLY A 224 -8.86 -24.97 7.13
C GLY A 224 -9.15 -23.63 6.45
N GLU A 225 -10.32 -23.07 6.69
CA GLU A 225 -10.58 -21.66 6.36
C GLU A 225 -10.18 -20.81 7.57
N SER A 226 -9.22 -19.90 7.38
CA SER A 226 -8.90 -18.89 8.38
C SER A 226 -9.99 -17.84 8.40
N GLN A 227 -10.78 -17.78 9.48
CA GLN A 227 -11.92 -16.88 9.62
C GLN A 227 -11.58 -15.65 10.45
N GLY A 228 -11.89 -14.48 9.91
CA GLY A 228 -11.55 -13.20 10.48
C GLY A 228 -12.69 -12.49 11.22
N ASP A 229 -13.95 -12.80 10.97
CA ASP A 229 -15.13 -12.14 11.53
C ASP A 229 -14.98 -10.59 11.62
N GLY A 230 -14.38 -9.98 10.59
CA GLY A 230 -14.02 -8.57 10.56
C GLY A 230 -12.69 -8.22 11.25
N ALA A 231 -11.84 -9.20 11.51
CA ALA A 231 -10.46 -8.96 11.91
C ALA A 231 -9.64 -8.38 10.76
N LYS A 232 -8.55 -7.70 11.08
CA LYS A 232 -7.66 -7.07 10.11
C LYS A 232 -6.32 -7.78 10.03
N LEU A 233 -5.84 -7.98 8.79
CA LEU A 233 -4.45 -8.36 8.49
C LEU A 233 -3.74 -7.20 7.79
N VAL A 234 -2.64 -6.74 8.37
CA VAL A 234 -1.77 -5.70 7.82
C VAL A 234 -0.44 -6.32 7.44
N VAL A 235 -0.03 -6.18 6.19
CA VAL A 235 1.25 -6.69 5.70
C VAL A 235 2.13 -5.50 5.37
N LYS A 236 3.10 -5.17 6.23
CA LYS A 236 3.99 -4.02 6.04
C LYS A 236 4.98 -4.24 4.89
N SER A 237 5.57 -3.15 4.42
CA SER A 237 6.60 -3.17 3.37
C SER A 237 7.79 -4.06 3.78
N GLY A 238 8.12 -5.04 2.94
CA GLY A 238 9.13 -6.06 3.19
C GLY A 238 8.65 -7.30 3.95
N ALA A 239 7.42 -7.28 4.48
CA ALA A 239 6.77 -8.47 5.04
C ALA A 239 6.20 -9.37 3.94
N LYS A 240 5.96 -10.64 4.31
CA LYS A 240 5.36 -11.63 3.40
C LYS A 240 4.26 -12.43 4.08
N PHE A 241 3.16 -12.60 3.35
CA PHE A 241 2.13 -13.58 3.66
C PHE A 241 2.05 -14.60 2.54
N GLY A 242 2.28 -15.86 2.89
CA GLY A 242 2.33 -16.98 1.96
C GLY A 242 3.66 -17.09 1.19
N GLU A 243 3.83 -18.21 0.52
CA GLU A 243 5.00 -18.56 -0.30
C GLU A 243 4.56 -18.80 -1.76
N PRO A 244 5.47 -18.87 -2.74
CA PRO A 244 5.11 -19.00 -4.15
C PRO A 244 4.22 -20.20 -4.49
N ASP A 245 4.32 -21.29 -3.76
CA ASP A 245 3.49 -22.50 -3.89
C ASP A 245 2.11 -22.35 -3.23
N ALA A 246 1.90 -21.30 -2.41
CA ALA A 246 0.61 -21.00 -1.77
C ALA A 246 -0.54 -20.85 -2.78
N LEU A 247 -0.27 -20.50 -4.02
CA LEU A 247 -1.30 -20.40 -5.08
C LEU A 247 -1.94 -21.75 -5.40
N SER A 248 -1.17 -22.85 -5.37
CA SER A 248 -1.65 -24.20 -5.61
C SER A 248 -2.17 -24.89 -4.34
N GLU A 249 -1.78 -24.37 -3.16
CA GLU A 249 -2.14 -24.96 -1.88
C GLU A 249 -3.51 -24.43 -1.40
N PRO A 250 -4.47 -25.30 -1.11
CA PRO A 250 -5.78 -24.87 -0.64
C PRO A 250 -5.76 -24.25 0.77
N ALA A 251 -4.64 -24.31 1.48
CA ALA A 251 -4.48 -23.84 2.84
C ALA A 251 -4.50 -22.31 2.98
N TYR A 252 -3.87 -21.61 2.06
CA TYR A 252 -3.70 -20.16 2.14
C TYR A 252 -4.97 -19.40 1.76
N LYS A 253 -6.04 -19.59 2.56
CA LYS A 253 -7.34 -18.93 2.38
C LYS A 253 -7.65 -18.01 3.55
N LEU A 254 -8.01 -16.77 3.23
CA LEU A 254 -8.55 -15.81 4.18
C LEU A 254 -10.04 -15.58 3.92
N VAL A 255 -10.84 -15.71 4.96
CA VAL A 255 -12.29 -15.49 4.93
C VAL A 255 -12.65 -14.40 5.94
N ASP A 256 -13.38 -13.39 5.50
CA ASP A 256 -13.87 -12.28 6.32
C ASP A 256 -12.79 -11.50 7.10
N TYR A 257 -11.59 -11.39 6.50
CA TYR A 257 -10.52 -10.51 6.96
C TYR A 257 -10.48 -9.22 6.14
N ASP A 258 -10.37 -8.08 6.81
CA ASP A 258 -9.85 -6.88 6.16
C ASP A 258 -8.37 -7.08 5.85
N LEU A 259 -7.94 -6.76 4.63
CA LEU A 259 -6.55 -6.89 4.20
C LEU A 259 -5.98 -5.54 3.79
N GLU A 260 -4.94 -5.10 4.49
CA GLU A 260 -4.18 -3.89 4.19
C GLU A 260 -2.75 -4.27 3.86
N ASN A 261 -2.37 -4.21 2.57
CA ASN A 261 -1.10 -4.73 2.06
C ASN A 261 -0.17 -3.65 1.56
N TYR A 262 1.04 -3.58 2.10
CA TYR A 262 2.18 -2.77 1.64
C TYR A 262 3.37 -3.65 1.21
N GLY A 263 3.31 -4.97 1.45
CA GLY A 263 4.35 -5.95 1.18
C GLY A 263 3.98 -6.92 0.05
N GLU A 264 4.23 -8.19 0.28
CA GLU A 264 3.90 -9.27 -0.65
C GLU A 264 2.89 -10.24 -0.02
N VAL A 265 1.79 -10.47 -0.73
CA VAL A 265 0.72 -11.40 -0.35
C VAL A 265 0.54 -12.41 -1.45
N ILE A 266 0.64 -13.70 -1.09
CA ILE A 266 0.39 -14.84 -2.00
C ILE A 266 -0.61 -15.77 -1.31
N LEU A 267 -1.77 -15.98 -1.93
CA LEU A 267 -2.85 -16.77 -1.33
C LEU A 267 -3.66 -17.54 -2.37
N SER A 268 -4.18 -18.70 -1.97
CA SER A 268 -5.08 -19.50 -2.82
C SER A 268 -6.50 -18.94 -2.85
N GLY A 269 -6.92 -18.19 -1.83
CA GLY A 269 -8.25 -17.60 -1.82
C GLY A 269 -8.42 -16.45 -0.82
N TYR A 270 -9.15 -15.42 -1.27
CA TYR A 270 -9.62 -14.32 -0.44
C TYR A 270 -11.13 -14.21 -0.59
N ARG A 271 -11.87 -14.21 0.52
CA ARG A 271 -13.32 -14.31 0.46
C ARG A 271 -14.01 -13.41 1.49
N ALA A 272 -15.00 -12.65 1.02
CA ALA A 272 -16.05 -12.06 1.85
C ALA A 272 -17.23 -13.03 1.87
N LYS A 273 -17.51 -13.66 3.03
CA LYS A 273 -18.56 -14.68 3.20
C LYS A 273 -19.70 -14.17 4.07
N ASP A 274 -19.40 -13.81 5.30
CA ASP A 274 -20.39 -13.39 6.28
C ASP A 274 -20.27 -11.88 6.58
N HIS A 275 -19.12 -11.28 6.32
CA HIS A 275 -18.83 -9.86 6.52
C HIS A 275 -18.39 -9.20 5.21
N ALA A 276 -18.74 -7.92 5.05
CA ALA A 276 -18.14 -7.07 4.04
C ALA A 276 -16.68 -6.78 4.45
N VAL A 277 -15.74 -6.91 3.52
CA VAL A 277 -14.32 -6.74 3.81
C VAL A 277 -13.71 -5.59 3.01
N ALA A 278 -12.68 -4.96 3.56
CA ALA A 278 -11.87 -3.97 2.88
C ALA A 278 -10.54 -4.61 2.43
N LEU A 279 -10.28 -4.57 1.12
CA LEU A 279 -8.99 -4.92 0.54
C LEU A 279 -8.30 -3.67 0.08
N ILE A 280 -7.25 -3.25 0.78
CA ILE A 280 -6.45 -2.05 0.48
C ILE A 280 -5.04 -2.52 0.09
N ASN A 281 -4.60 -2.22 -1.13
CA ASN A 281 -3.33 -2.73 -1.66
C ASN A 281 -2.41 -1.63 -2.14
N TYR A 282 -1.28 -1.47 -1.48
CA TYR A 282 -0.13 -0.65 -1.88
C TYR A 282 1.11 -1.49 -2.24
N GLY A 283 1.00 -2.83 -2.12
CA GLY A 283 2.05 -3.79 -2.44
C GLY A 283 1.66 -4.74 -3.57
N THR A 284 2.14 -5.95 -3.52
CA THR A 284 1.80 -6.98 -4.51
C THR A 284 0.89 -8.04 -3.90
N ILE A 285 -0.22 -8.34 -4.56
CA ILE A 285 -1.10 -9.46 -4.24
C ILE A 285 -1.12 -10.42 -5.44
N LYS A 286 -0.85 -11.70 -5.16
CA LYS A 286 -1.12 -12.81 -6.09
C LYS A 286 -2.13 -13.73 -5.44
N ALA A 287 -3.22 -14.02 -6.12
CA ALA A 287 -4.27 -14.88 -5.62
C ALA A 287 -4.74 -15.85 -6.70
N THR A 288 -5.08 -17.08 -6.31
CA THR A 288 -5.77 -17.99 -7.23
C THR A 288 -7.22 -17.53 -7.41
N ASN A 289 -7.91 -17.21 -6.31
CA ASN A 289 -9.28 -16.76 -6.34
C ASN A 289 -9.53 -15.56 -5.41
N ILE A 290 -10.31 -14.59 -5.87
CA ILE A 290 -10.89 -13.54 -5.05
C ILE A 290 -12.41 -13.59 -5.21
N ASN A 291 -13.12 -13.77 -4.10
CA ASN A 291 -14.58 -13.84 -4.07
C ASN A 291 -15.14 -12.91 -3.01
N MET A 292 -15.64 -11.76 -3.43
CA MET A 292 -16.24 -10.75 -2.55
C MET A 292 -17.73 -10.59 -2.90
N THR A 293 -18.51 -11.60 -2.56
CA THR A 293 -19.95 -11.65 -2.88
C THR A 293 -20.85 -11.39 -1.68
N GLY A 294 -20.30 -11.44 -0.46
CA GLY A 294 -21.07 -11.27 0.78
C GLY A 294 -22.12 -12.37 1.02
N LYS A 295 -22.79 -12.28 2.17
CA LYS A 295 -23.84 -13.24 2.56
C LYS A 295 -25.17 -12.85 1.92
N ASN A 296 -25.85 -13.83 1.29
CA ASN A 296 -27.20 -13.65 0.74
C ASN A 296 -27.35 -12.44 -0.21
N GLY A 297 -26.29 -12.10 -0.96
CA GLY A 297 -26.32 -10.96 -1.86
C GLY A 297 -26.13 -9.59 -1.18
N SER A 298 -25.63 -9.56 0.06
CA SER A 298 -25.17 -8.32 0.68
C SER A 298 -23.87 -7.82 0.03
N ALA A 299 -23.48 -6.57 0.34
CA ALA A 299 -22.25 -6.00 -0.22
C ALA A 299 -21.03 -6.85 0.16
N GLY A 300 -20.16 -7.14 -0.82
CA GLY A 300 -18.90 -7.86 -0.62
C GLY A 300 -17.82 -7.02 0.02
N GLY A 301 -17.96 -5.68 0.00
CA GLY A 301 -17.03 -4.74 0.61
C GLY A 301 -16.40 -3.75 -0.35
N SER A 302 -15.12 -3.48 -0.20
CA SER A 302 -14.39 -2.53 -1.04
C SER A 302 -13.02 -3.06 -1.46
N ILE A 303 -12.56 -2.64 -2.64
CA ILE A 303 -11.18 -2.83 -3.11
C ILE A 303 -10.60 -1.45 -3.41
N GLU A 304 -9.51 -1.13 -2.75
CA GLU A 304 -8.69 0.03 -3.04
C GLU A 304 -7.31 -0.45 -3.47
N ASN A 305 -6.97 -0.32 -4.76
CA ASN A 305 -5.73 -0.84 -5.32
C ASN A 305 -4.85 0.26 -5.90
N HIS A 306 -3.66 0.42 -5.33
CA HIS A 306 -2.63 1.37 -5.74
C HIS A 306 -1.38 0.69 -6.34
N CYS A 307 -1.37 -0.65 -6.41
CA CYS A 307 -0.24 -1.39 -6.94
C CYS A 307 -0.75 -2.62 -7.72
N LYS A 308 -0.19 -3.79 -7.53
CA LYS A 308 -0.48 -4.95 -8.37
C LYS A 308 -1.34 -5.98 -7.64
N ILE A 309 -2.47 -6.34 -8.25
CA ILE A 309 -3.26 -7.52 -7.88
C ILE A 309 -3.31 -8.44 -9.11
N SER A 310 -2.86 -9.68 -8.96
CA SER A 310 -2.95 -10.72 -9.99
C SER A 310 -3.85 -11.84 -9.50
N VAL A 311 -4.85 -12.22 -10.29
CA VAL A 311 -5.78 -13.31 -9.98
C VAL A 311 -5.68 -14.35 -11.09
N GLU A 312 -5.32 -15.60 -10.74
CA GLU A 312 -5.02 -16.64 -11.73
C GLU A 312 -6.25 -17.39 -12.25
N ALA A 313 -7.25 -17.67 -11.40
CA ALA A 313 -8.37 -18.52 -11.78
C ALA A 313 -9.73 -17.84 -11.71
N GLY A 314 -10.06 -17.15 -10.63
CA GLY A 314 -11.40 -16.60 -10.47
C GLY A 314 -11.50 -15.29 -9.70
N LEU A 315 -12.18 -14.31 -10.31
CA LEU A 315 -12.55 -13.06 -9.66
C LEU A 315 -14.07 -12.95 -9.66
N SER A 316 -14.71 -12.98 -8.47
CA SER A 316 -16.15 -12.83 -8.30
C SER A 316 -16.42 -11.66 -7.35
N LEU A 317 -17.04 -10.63 -7.89
CA LEU A 317 -17.37 -9.41 -7.16
C LEU A 317 -18.87 -9.14 -7.24
N TYR A 318 -19.52 -8.91 -6.11
CA TYR A 318 -20.90 -8.52 -6.06
C TYR A 318 -21.07 -7.33 -5.13
N ASN A 319 -21.58 -6.23 -5.67
CA ASN A 319 -21.79 -4.98 -4.95
C ASN A 319 -20.53 -4.55 -4.16
N VAL A 320 -19.40 -4.51 -4.87
CA VAL A 320 -18.09 -4.12 -4.34
C VAL A 320 -17.74 -2.75 -4.86
N SER A 321 -17.40 -1.82 -3.97
CA SER A 321 -16.85 -0.53 -4.37
C SER A 321 -15.39 -0.72 -4.78
N MET A 322 -14.99 -0.22 -5.97
CA MET A 322 -13.62 -0.36 -6.47
C MET A 322 -13.00 1.00 -6.73
N TYR A 323 -11.83 1.22 -6.16
CA TYR A 323 -10.91 2.28 -6.54
C TYR A 323 -9.64 1.63 -7.09
N LEU A 324 -9.30 1.92 -8.33
CA LEU A 324 -8.11 1.43 -9.00
C LEU A 324 -7.28 2.63 -9.40
N ALA A 325 -6.11 2.79 -8.81
CA ALA A 325 -5.14 3.75 -9.31
C ALA A 325 -4.61 3.28 -10.69
N GLU A 326 -4.32 4.20 -11.58
CA GLU A 326 -4.19 4.04 -13.05
C GLU A 326 -3.25 2.97 -13.58
N SER A 327 -2.71 2.07 -12.81
CA SER A 327 -1.61 1.21 -13.31
C SER A 327 -1.77 -0.29 -13.11
N THR A 328 -2.96 -0.88 -12.82
CA THR A 328 -2.86 -2.19 -12.20
C THR A 328 -3.95 -3.24 -12.43
N LEU A 329 -4.58 -3.26 -13.56
CA LEU A 329 -5.27 -4.46 -14.04
C LEU A 329 -4.52 -5.01 -15.27
N LEU A 330 -3.71 -6.02 -15.04
CA LEU A 330 -3.19 -6.89 -16.08
C LEU A 330 -3.91 -8.23 -16.02
#